data_2105fad7df470d997c3a0f3922b52035
#
_entry.id   2105fad7df470d997c3a0f3922b52035
#
_cell.length_a   1.000
_cell.length_b   1.000
_cell.length_c   1.000
_cell.angle_alpha   90.00
_cell.angle_beta   90.00
_cell.angle_gamma   90.00
#
_symmetry.space_group_name_H-M   'P 1'
#
loop_
_entity.id
_entity.type
_entity.pdbx_description
1 polymer ?
#
loop_
_entity_poly.entity_id
_entity_poly.type
_entity_poly.pdbx_seq_one_letter_code
_entity_poly.pdbx_strand_id
1 'polypeptide(L)'
;PRSHAAWQQRQELTAILDQLRQANINTVRFQARVRASTVFPCADEPWDICITGTPGQSPGYDPLQFCIDECHKRGMQCHAWIVTIPVGKWNTNGCKQIRQRYPNLIRKIGDEGYMNPEMPQTGDYLARFCAEVTRRYDVDGIHLDYIRYPETWKLKVSRDQGRQYITDIVRKINRAVKAVKPWVILSCSPIGKFDNL
;
A
#
# COMPACT_ATOMS: atom_id res chain seq x y z
N PRO A 1 -14.09 -5.82 -4.32
CA PRO A 1 -14.92 -6.87 -4.95
C PRO A 1 -16.40 -6.64 -4.69
N ARG A 2 -17.26 -7.11 -5.59
CA ARG A 2 -18.72 -7.03 -5.45
C ARG A 2 -19.27 -8.16 -4.57
N SER A 3 -18.50 -9.20 -4.34
CA SER A 3 -18.82 -10.36 -3.51
C SER A 3 -17.71 -10.68 -2.53
N HIS A 4 -18.08 -11.27 -1.40
CA HIS A 4 -17.14 -11.81 -0.43
C HIS A 4 -16.78 -13.29 -0.68
N ALA A 5 -17.40 -13.94 -1.66
CA ALA A 5 -17.07 -15.31 -2.05
C ALA A 5 -15.79 -15.36 -2.90
N ALA A 6 -14.80 -16.10 -2.46
CA ALA A 6 -13.47 -16.18 -3.09
C ALA A 6 -13.53 -16.57 -4.59
N TRP A 7 -14.43 -17.48 -4.98
CA TRP A 7 -14.56 -17.90 -6.38
C TRP A 7 -15.13 -16.78 -7.27
N GLN A 8 -16.11 -16.01 -6.75
CA GLN A 8 -16.68 -14.87 -7.48
C GLN A 8 -15.67 -13.74 -7.63
N GLN A 9 -14.89 -13.45 -6.58
CA GLN A 9 -13.79 -12.46 -6.64
C GLN A 9 -12.79 -12.81 -7.73
N ARG A 10 -12.40 -14.08 -7.83
CA ARG A 10 -11.48 -14.55 -8.88
C ARG A 10 -12.08 -14.41 -10.27
N GLN A 11 -13.35 -14.78 -10.47
CA GLN A 11 -14.05 -14.60 -11.74
C GLN A 11 -14.17 -13.12 -12.12
N GLU A 12 -14.55 -12.26 -11.18
CA GLU A 12 -14.67 -10.81 -11.40
C GLU A 12 -13.32 -10.21 -11.83
N LEU A 13 -12.24 -10.53 -11.12
CA LEU A 13 -10.91 -10.04 -11.44
C LEU A 13 -10.45 -10.52 -12.82
N THR A 14 -10.62 -11.80 -13.13
CA THR A 14 -10.29 -12.36 -14.44
C THR A 14 -11.02 -11.64 -15.57
N ALA A 15 -12.34 -11.41 -15.43
CA ALA A 15 -13.13 -10.69 -16.43
C ALA A 15 -12.67 -9.23 -16.60
N ILE A 16 -12.32 -8.55 -15.51
CA ILE A 16 -11.78 -7.19 -15.57
C ILE A 16 -10.45 -7.17 -16.32
N LEU A 17 -9.53 -8.10 -16.03
CA LEU A 17 -8.22 -8.17 -16.69
C LEU A 17 -8.36 -8.47 -18.19
N ASP A 18 -9.32 -9.32 -18.59
CA ASP A 18 -9.62 -9.57 -20.00
C ASP A 18 -10.08 -8.29 -20.71
N GLN A 19 -10.99 -7.53 -20.11
CA GLN A 19 -11.43 -6.23 -20.65
C GLN A 19 -10.27 -5.23 -20.77
N LEU A 20 -9.43 -5.12 -19.74
CA LEU A 20 -8.27 -4.24 -19.75
C LEU A 20 -7.28 -4.64 -20.84
N ARG A 21 -7.04 -5.94 -21.03
CA ARG A 21 -6.18 -6.44 -22.10
C ARG A 21 -6.72 -6.13 -23.49
N GLN A 22 -8.03 -6.28 -23.71
CA GLN A 22 -8.71 -5.91 -24.96
C GLN A 22 -8.60 -4.39 -25.25
N ALA A 23 -8.57 -3.58 -24.19
CA ALA A 23 -8.37 -2.13 -24.29
C ALA A 23 -6.88 -1.72 -24.43
N ASN A 24 -5.98 -2.66 -24.67
CA ASN A 24 -4.52 -2.46 -24.77
C ASN A 24 -3.88 -1.88 -23.49
N ILE A 25 -4.50 -2.08 -22.33
CA ILE A 25 -3.87 -1.80 -21.04
C ILE A 25 -2.87 -2.92 -20.74
N ASN A 26 -1.64 -2.55 -20.43
CA ASN A 26 -0.54 -3.50 -20.19
C ASN A 26 -0.01 -3.48 -18.75
N THR A 27 -0.54 -2.61 -17.89
CA THR A 27 -0.08 -2.47 -16.51
C THR A 27 -1.26 -2.23 -15.58
N VAL A 28 -1.34 -3.00 -14.50
CA VAL A 28 -2.37 -2.90 -13.46
C VAL A 28 -1.72 -2.53 -12.14
N ARG A 29 -2.30 -1.58 -11.43
CA ARG A 29 -1.97 -1.29 -10.02
C ARG A 29 -3.02 -1.94 -9.15
N PHE A 30 -2.64 -3.02 -8.47
CA PHE A 30 -3.51 -3.75 -7.56
C PHE A 30 -3.32 -3.25 -6.14
N GLN A 31 -4.40 -2.74 -5.52
CA GLN A 31 -4.33 -2.18 -4.17
C GLN A 31 -4.09 -3.29 -3.14
N ALA A 32 -2.83 -3.53 -2.80
CA ALA A 32 -2.38 -4.58 -1.90
C ALA A 32 -2.45 -4.16 -0.43
N ARG A 33 -2.10 -2.91 -0.11
CA ARG A 33 -2.26 -2.30 1.21
C ARG A 33 -3.27 -1.17 1.14
N VAL A 34 -4.36 -1.28 1.91
CA VAL A 34 -5.46 -0.30 1.88
C VAL A 34 -5.18 0.85 2.85
N ARG A 35 -5.15 0.62 4.15
CA ARG A 35 -4.78 1.58 5.20
C ARG A 35 -4.43 0.83 6.47
N ALA A 36 -3.20 0.39 6.61
CA ALA A 36 -2.76 -0.54 7.66
C ALA A 36 -3.60 -1.83 7.73
N SER A 37 -4.06 -2.27 6.58
CA SER A 37 -4.71 -3.55 6.33
C SER A 37 -4.36 -4.01 4.91
N THR A 38 -4.34 -5.30 4.67
CA THR A 38 -3.85 -5.88 3.44
C THR A 38 -4.87 -6.79 2.78
N VAL A 39 -4.72 -7.01 1.48
CA VAL A 39 -5.49 -8.01 0.74
C VAL A 39 -4.60 -9.21 0.34
N PHE A 40 -3.57 -9.46 1.13
CA PHE A 40 -2.67 -10.61 1.03
C PHE A 40 -2.24 -11.03 2.45
N PRO A 41 -1.74 -12.27 2.66
CA PRO A 41 -1.28 -12.70 3.98
C PRO A 41 -0.12 -11.83 4.47
N CYS A 42 -0.31 -11.13 5.58
CA CYS A 42 0.69 -10.23 6.18
C CYS A 42 0.77 -10.48 7.69
N ALA A 43 1.99 -10.58 8.22
CA ALA A 43 2.21 -10.77 9.65
C ALA A 43 2.04 -9.46 10.46
N ASP A 44 2.28 -8.31 9.81
CA ASP A 44 2.30 -7.01 10.48
C ASP A 44 0.94 -6.30 10.46
N GLU A 45 0.08 -6.60 9.48
CA GLU A 45 -1.20 -5.94 9.27
C GLU A 45 -2.32 -6.95 9.02
N PRO A 46 -3.55 -6.70 9.52
CA PRO A 46 -4.66 -7.63 9.35
C PRO A 46 -5.22 -7.60 7.93
N TRP A 47 -5.97 -8.63 7.58
CA TRP A 47 -6.79 -8.65 6.38
C TRP A 47 -7.78 -7.50 6.35
N ASP A 48 -7.91 -6.86 5.19
CA ASP A 48 -8.87 -5.78 5.01
C ASP A 48 -10.30 -6.32 4.95
N ILE A 49 -11.23 -5.57 5.54
CA ILE A 49 -12.65 -5.90 5.58
C ILE A 49 -13.27 -6.04 4.18
N CYS A 50 -12.75 -5.35 3.17
CA CYS A 50 -13.31 -5.35 1.81
C CYS A 50 -13.30 -6.74 1.16
N ILE A 51 -12.44 -7.66 1.64
CA ILE A 51 -12.31 -9.00 1.04
C ILE A 51 -13.39 -9.96 1.54
N THR A 52 -13.66 -9.99 2.83
CA THR A 52 -14.59 -10.98 3.43
C THR A 52 -15.81 -10.36 4.08
N GLY A 53 -15.86 -9.03 4.23
CA GLY A 53 -16.84 -8.32 5.04
C GLY A 53 -16.55 -8.37 6.54
N THR A 54 -15.54 -9.13 6.97
CA THR A 54 -15.12 -9.27 8.37
C THR A 54 -13.67 -8.84 8.54
N PRO A 55 -13.37 -7.84 9.41
CA PRO A 55 -12.01 -7.35 9.60
C PRO A 55 -11.08 -8.46 10.11
N GLY A 56 -9.91 -8.63 9.47
CA GLY A 56 -8.90 -9.60 9.87
C GLY A 56 -9.16 -11.04 9.42
N GLN A 57 -10.28 -11.32 8.76
CA GLN A 57 -10.60 -12.66 8.27
C GLN A 57 -9.94 -12.94 6.92
N SER A 58 -9.23 -14.06 6.83
CA SER A 58 -8.65 -14.55 5.57
C SER A 58 -9.74 -15.02 4.60
N PRO A 59 -9.64 -14.72 3.29
CA PRO A 59 -10.54 -15.25 2.28
C PRO A 59 -10.24 -16.70 1.87
N GLY A 60 -9.22 -17.33 2.45
CA GLY A 60 -8.80 -18.68 2.10
C GLY A 60 -7.95 -18.78 0.81
N TYR A 61 -7.52 -17.66 0.24
CA TYR A 61 -6.58 -17.57 -0.87
C TYR A 61 -5.77 -16.28 -0.78
N ASP A 62 -4.79 -16.12 -1.67
CA ASP A 62 -3.97 -14.90 -1.77
C ASP A 62 -4.40 -14.07 -3.00
N PRO A 63 -5.20 -12.98 -2.80
CA PRO A 63 -5.65 -12.13 -3.91
C PRO A 63 -4.52 -11.43 -4.66
N LEU A 64 -3.42 -11.06 -3.98
CA LEU A 64 -2.29 -10.43 -4.64
C LEU A 64 -1.57 -11.41 -5.56
N GLN A 65 -1.25 -12.61 -5.07
CA GLN A 65 -0.64 -13.65 -5.89
C GLN A 65 -1.53 -14.00 -7.08
N PHE A 66 -2.83 -14.16 -6.85
CA PHE A 66 -3.79 -14.46 -7.92
C PHE A 66 -3.80 -13.36 -8.99
N CYS A 67 -3.78 -12.07 -8.58
CA CYS A 67 -3.74 -10.95 -9.53
C CYS A 67 -2.45 -10.94 -10.35
N ILE A 68 -1.30 -11.21 -9.73
CA ILE A 68 0.00 -11.28 -10.41
C ILE A 68 -0.03 -12.39 -11.47
N ASP A 69 -0.45 -13.59 -11.09
CA ASP A 69 -0.51 -14.74 -12.00
C ASP A 69 -1.42 -14.47 -13.19
N GLU A 70 -2.60 -13.90 -12.95
CA GLU A 70 -3.56 -13.59 -14.00
C GLU A 70 -3.12 -12.42 -14.90
N CYS A 71 -2.39 -11.43 -14.36
CA CYS A 71 -1.75 -10.38 -15.16
C CYS A 71 -0.66 -10.99 -16.08
N HIS A 72 0.24 -11.78 -15.52
CA HIS A 72 1.35 -12.37 -16.26
C HIS A 72 0.89 -13.34 -17.37
N LYS A 73 -0.15 -14.13 -17.13
CA LYS A 73 -0.79 -14.96 -18.17
C LYS A 73 -1.26 -14.14 -19.38
N ARG A 74 -1.56 -12.86 -19.20
CA ARG A 74 -2.02 -11.93 -20.24
C ARG A 74 -0.93 -11.04 -20.80
N GLY A 75 0.32 -11.24 -20.40
CA GLY A 75 1.45 -10.37 -20.76
C GLY A 75 1.32 -8.94 -20.19
N MET A 76 0.65 -8.80 -19.04
CA MET A 76 0.46 -7.54 -18.34
C MET A 76 1.35 -7.49 -17.11
N GLN A 77 1.80 -6.28 -16.75
CA GLN A 77 2.48 -6.03 -15.49
C GLN A 77 1.49 -5.87 -14.34
N CYS A 78 1.88 -6.36 -13.15
CA CYS A 78 1.16 -6.15 -11.90
C CYS A 78 2.03 -5.39 -10.90
N HIS A 79 1.60 -4.17 -10.55
CA HIS A 79 2.25 -3.35 -9.53
C HIS A 79 1.45 -3.42 -8.23
N ALA A 80 2.10 -3.73 -7.10
CA ALA A 80 1.46 -3.66 -5.80
C ALA A 80 1.27 -2.19 -5.38
N TRP A 81 0.02 -1.77 -5.23
CA TRP A 81 -0.34 -0.43 -4.78
C TRP A 81 -0.42 -0.40 -3.26
N ILE A 82 0.40 0.44 -2.66
CA ILE A 82 0.58 0.58 -1.21
C ILE A 82 0.14 1.98 -0.78
N VAL A 83 -0.99 2.10 -0.08
CA VAL A 83 -1.35 3.34 0.62
C VAL A 83 -0.42 3.49 1.81
N THR A 84 0.39 4.56 1.86
CA THR A 84 1.54 4.67 2.77
C THR A 84 1.22 5.30 4.11
N ILE A 85 1.02 6.62 4.14
CA ILE A 85 0.90 7.41 5.37
C ILE A 85 -0.42 7.19 6.12
N PRO A 86 -1.61 7.11 5.47
CA PRO A 86 -2.85 6.81 6.18
C PRO A 86 -2.87 5.38 6.72
N VAL A 87 -3.35 5.23 7.96
CA VAL A 87 -3.50 3.92 8.62
C VAL A 87 -4.95 3.62 9.02
N GLY A 88 -5.89 4.39 8.48
CA GLY A 88 -7.33 4.21 8.66
C GLY A 88 -7.89 4.89 9.90
N LYS A 89 -9.17 4.66 10.14
CA LYS A 89 -9.84 5.22 11.31
C LYS A 89 -9.20 4.72 12.60
N TRP A 90 -9.16 5.59 13.60
CA TRP A 90 -8.46 5.38 14.86
C TRP A 90 -8.79 4.05 15.55
N ASN A 91 -10.02 3.58 15.41
CA ASN A 91 -10.51 2.38 16.06
C ASN A 91 -10.47 1.11 15.19
N THR A 92 -9.94 1.17 13.96
CA THR A 92 -9.75 -0.02 13.12
C THR A 92 -8.65 -0.93 13.67
N ASN A 93 -8.76 -2.22 13.37
CA ASN A 93 -7.80 -3.22 13.85
C ASN A 93 -6.37 -2.90 13.41
N GLY A 94 -6.16 -2.55 12.15
CA GLY A 94 -4.83 -2.20 11.63
C GLY A 94 -4.21 -1.00 12.34
N CYS A 95 -4.98 0.09 12.50
CA CYS A 95 -4.51 1.28 13.21
C CYS A 95 -4.18 0.96 14.69
N LYS A 96 -5.00 0.15 15.36
CA LYS A 96 -4.74 -0.29 16.74
C LYS A 96 -3.46 -1.13 16.83
N GLN A 97 -3.28 -2.10 15.95
CA GLN A 97 -2.09 -2.98 15.96
C GLN A 97 -0.79 -2.20 15.76
N ILE A 98 -0.75 -1.27 14.78
CA ILE A 98 0.44 -0.44 14.57
C ILE A 98 0.73 0.43 15.79
N ARG A 99 -0.28 1.06 16.40
CA ARG A 99 -0.08 1.87 17.60
C ARG A 99 0.42 1.08 18.80
N GLN A 100 -0.06 -0.16 18.97
CA GLN A 100 0.42 -1.04 20.04
C GLN A 100 1.88 -1.46 19.81
N ARG A 101 2.23 -1.75 18.57
CA ARG A 101 3.58 -2.21 18.21
C ARG A 101 4.60 -1.07 18.16
N TYR A 102 4.16 0.12 17.74
CA TYR A 102 5.00 1.31 17.60
C TYR A 102 4.34 2.50 18.29
N PRO A 103 4.45 2.61 19.62
CA PRO A 103 3.91 3.75 20.36
C PRO A 103 4.46 5.06 19.80
N ASN A 104 3.60 6.08 19.69
CA ASN A 104 3.91 7.41 19.16
C ASN A 104 4.18 7.52 17.66
N LEU A 105 4.25 6.42 16.91
CA LEU A 105 4.45 6.47 15.45
C LEU A 105 3.24 7.04 14.71
N ILE A 106 2.03 6.80 15.25
CA ILE A 106 0.78 7.21 14.62
C ILE A 106 0.23 8.46 15.28
N ARG A 107 -0.03 9.49 14.47
CA ARG A 107 -0.71 10.71 14.88
C ARG A 107 -2.19 10.65 14.54
N LYS A 108 -3.03 11.03 15.50
CA LYS A 108 -4.47 11.15 15.30
C LYS A 108 -4.81 12.53 14.75
N ILE A 109 -5.61 12.58 13.67
CA ILE A 109 -6.16 13.81 13.12
C ILE A 109 -7.65 13.55 12.84
N GLY A 110 -8.54 14.24 13.53
CA GLY A 110 -9.96 13.88 13.51
C GLY A 110 -10.18 12.48 14.07
N ASP A 111 -10.84 11.62 13.33
CA ASP A 111 -11.05 10.20 13.63
C ASP A 111 -10.09 9.24 12.89
N GLU A 112 -9.13 9.79 12.14
CA GLU A 112 -8.16 9.05 11.32
C GLU A 112 -6.76 9.01 11.97
N GLY A 113 -6.04 7.91 11.72
CA GLY A 113 -4.64 7.74 12.07
C GLY A 113 -3.72 7.90 10.87
N TYR A 114 -2.57 8.53 11.09
CA TYR A 114 -1.54 8.74 10.07
C TYR A 114 -0.16 8.43 10.63
N MET A 115 0.66 7.72 9.88
CA MET A 115 2.08 7.58 10.21
C MET A 115 2.73 8.95 10.26
N ASN A 116 3.55 9.21 11.27
CA ASN A 116 4.25 10.48 11.41
C ASN A 116 5.48 10.52 10.47
N PRO A 117 5.46 11.34 9.39
CA PRO A 117 6.61 11.42 8.48
C PRO A 117 7.88 11.96 9.12
N GLU A 118 7.74 12.71 10.22
CA GLU A 118 8.86 13.33 10.96
C GLU A 118 9.64 12.29 11.80
N MET A 119 9.11 11.08 11.95
CA MET A 119 9.76 9.99 12.68
C MET A 119 10.49 9.05 11.72
N PRO A 120 11.79 8.78 11.90
CA PRO A 120 12.56 7.87 11.06
C PRO A 120 11.96 6.46 10.95
N GLN A 121 11.26 6.00 11.99
CA GLN A 121 10.59 4.70 12.05
C GLN A 121 9.48 4.56 11.00
N THR A 122 8.86 5.67 10.55
CA THR A 122 7.89 5.63 9.44
C THR A 122 8.54 5.11 8.16
N GLY A 123 9.70 5.67 7.81
CA GLY A 123 10.46 5.22 6.65
C GLY A 123 10.98 3.79 6.80
N ASP A 124 11.42 3.41 7.99
CA ASP A 124 11.92 2.06 8.28
C ASP A 124 10.81 1.02 8.16
N TYR A 125 9.62 1.32 8.69
CA TYR A 125 8.44 0.45 8.57
C TYR A 125 8.01 0.24 7.12
N LEU A 126 7.83 1.34 6.37
CA LEU A 126 7.38 1.29 4.97
C LEU A 126 8.43 0.64 4.06
N ALA A 127 9.72 0.89 4.30
CA ALA A 127 10.80 0.26 3.55
C ALA A 127 10.83 -1.26 3.77
N ARG A 128 10.72 -1.71 5.02
CA ARG A 128 10.63 -3.14 5.35
C ARG A 128 9.38 -3.78 4.74
N PHE A 129 8.22 -3.12 4.83
CA PHE A 129 6.97 -3.61 4.26
C PHE A 129 7.07 -3.80 2.73
N CYS A 130 7.56 -2.78 2.02
CA CYS A 130 7.73 -2.84 0.56
C CYS A 130 8.77 -3.89 0.13
N ALA A 131 9.88 -4.01 0.88
CA ALA A 131 10.89 -5.03 0.62
C ALA A 131 10.34 -6.44 0.82
N GLU A 132 9.49 -6.65 1.84
CA GLU A 132 8.84 -7.93 2.10
C GLU A 132 7.88 -8.33 0.96
N VAL A 133 7.05 -7.39 0.49
CA VAL A 133 6.20 -7.61 -0.69
C VAL A 133 7.04 -7.97 -1.91
N THR A 134 8.11 -7.22 -2.16
CA THR A 134 9.03 -7.46 -3.29
C THR A 134 9.71 -8.82 -3.21
N ARG A 135 10.06 -9.28 -2.01
CA ARG A 135 10.72 -10.59 -1.78
C ARG A 135 9.75 -11.73 -2.02
N ARG A 136 8.53 -11.62 -1.51
CA ARG A 136 7.54 -12.71 -1.50
C ARG A 136 6.82 -12.88 -2.82
N TYR A 137 6.65 -11.80 -3.59
CA TYR A 137 5.81 -11.77 -4.78
C TYR A 137 6.61 -11.39 -6.02
N ASP A 138 6.20 -11.93 -7.17
CA ASP A 138 6.75 -11.55 -8.47
C ASP A 138 6.04 -10.31 -9.03
N VAL A 139 6.05 -9.23 -8.23
CA VAL A 139 5.53 -7.93 -8.67
C VAL A 139 6.48 -7.26 -9.65
N ASP A 140 5.94 -6.62 -10.68
CA ASP A 140 6.72 -5.81 -11.64
C ASP A 140 7.03 -4.42 -11.09
N GLY A 141 6.24 -3.96 -10.12
CA GLY A 141 6.43 -2.67 -9.49
C GLY A 141 5.79 -2.56 -8.11
N ILE A 142 6.25 -1.54 -7.37
CA ILE A 142 5.63 -1.04 -6.14
C ILE A 142 5.14 0.37 -6.42
N HIS A 143 3.87 0.65 -6.13
CA HIS A 143 3.28 1.98 -6.28
C HIS A 143 2.95 2.56 -4.91
N LEU A 144 3.59 3.69 -4.57
CA LEU A 144 3.37 4.41 -3.31
C LEU A 144 2.27 5.44 -3.47
N ASP A 145 1.12 5.20 -2.85
CA ASP A 145 0.03 6.16 -2.80
C ASP A 145 0.01 6.90 -1.47
N TYR A 146 -0.50 8.13 -1.52
CA TYR A 146 -0.59 9.02 -0.36
C TYR A 146 0.77 9.21 0.35
N ILE A 147 1.84 9.29 -0.41
CA ILE A 147 3.20 9.53 0.11
C ILE A 147 3.43 11.04 0.30
N ARG A 148 2.70 11.60 1.25
CA ARG A 148 2.69 13.02 1.56
C ARG A 148 2.12 13.28 2.93
N TYR A 149 2.27 14.50 3.43
CA TYR A 149 1.52 14.96 4.59
C TYR A 149 0.02 15.04 4.27
N PRO A 150 -0.88 14.64 5.20
CA PRO A 150 -2.29 14.97 5.10
C PRO A 150 -2.51 16.49 5.08
N GLU A 151 -3.50 16.95 4.34
CA GLU A 151 -3.80 18.38 4.18
C GLU A 151 -4.09 19.09 5.53
N THR A 152 -4.61 18.33 6.48
CA THR A 152 -4.93 18.80 7.85
C THR A 152 -3.75 18.70 8.82
N TRP A 153 -2.59 18.23 8.36
CA TRP A 153 -1.40 18.13 9.21
C TRP A 153 -0.81 19.52 9.48
N LYS A 154 -0.78 19.91 10.74
CA LYS A 154 -0.10 21.13 11.16
C LYS A 154 1.40 20.85 11.30
N LEU A 155 2.18 21.28 10.31
CA LEU A 155 3.64 21.18 10.35
C LEU A 155 4.19 21.97 11.55
N LYS A 156 5.12 21.34 12.26
CA LYS A 156 5.92 21.98 13.32
C LYS A 156 7.32 22.36 12.86
N VAL A 157 7.64 22.06 11.62
CA VAL A 157 8.92 22.29 10.94
C VAL A 157 8.70 23.14 9.69
N SER A 158 9.78 23.65 9.09
CA SER A 158 9.68 24.35 7.80
C SER A 158 9.14 23.44 6.70
N ARG A 159 8.57 24.03 5.64
CA ARG A 159 8.10 23.25 4.48
C ARG A 159 9.23 22.45 3.83
N ASP A 160 10.42 23.02 3.75
CA ASP A 160 11.59 22.34 3.17
C ASP A 160 12.00 21.14 4.00
N GLN A 161 12.00 21.27 5.32
CA GLN A 161 12.25 20.15 6.21
C GLN A 161 11.17 19.06 6.06
N GLY A 162 9.91 19.46 5.92
CA GLY A 162 8.80 18.51 5.67
C GLY A 162 8.98 17.75 4.36
N ARG A 163 9.36 18.43 3.27
CA ARG A 163 9.70 17.80 1.98
C ARG A 163 10.86 16.83 2.12
N GLN A 164 11.88 17.20 2.89
CA GLN A 164 13.04 16.33 3.13
C GLN A 164 12.64 15.03 3.83
N TYR A 165 11.74 15.06 4.82
CA TYR A 165 11.24 13.85 5.48
C TYR A 165 10.54 12.90 4.50
N ILE A 166 9.68 13.42 3.62
CA ILE A 166 9.02 12.59 2.60
C ILE A 166 10.06 12.03 1.62
N THR A 167 11.02 12.84 1.18
CA THR A 167 12.12 12.40 0.30
C THR A 167 12.92 11.28 0.93
N ASP A 168 13.22 11.38 2.23
CA ASP A 168 14.00 10.36 2.94
C ASP A 168 13.22 9.05 3.10
N ILE A 169 11.92 9.12 3.33
CA ILE A 169 11.04 7.93 3.33
C ILE A 169 11.09 7.24 1.96
N VAL A 170 10.86 7.98 0.87
CA VAL A 170 10.90 7.42 -0.48
C VAL A 170 12.27 6.83 -0.80
N ARG A 171 13.35 7.50 -0.41
CA ARG A 171 14.73 7.02 -0.61
C ARG A 171 14.98 5.71 0.16
N LYS A 172 14.52 5.59 1.40
CA LYS A 172 14.61 4.35 2.18
C LYS A 172 13.86 3.21 1.50
N ILE A 173 12.61 3.46 1.06
CA ILE A 173 11.81 2.47 0.34
C ILE A 173 12.52 2.03 -0.94
N ASN A 174 13.00 2.99 -1.75
CA ASN A 174 13.68 2.69 -3.00
C ASN A 174 14.91 1.79 -2.78
N ARG A 175 15.75 2.15 -1.82
CA ARG A 175 16.95 1.35 -1.47
C ARG A 175 16.56 -0.07 -1.05
N ALA A 176 15.53 -0.23 -0.21
CA ALA A 176 15.10 -1.52 0.29
C ALA A 176 14.51 -2.41 -0.82
N VAL A 177 13.65 -1.84 -1.69
CA VAL A 177 13.08 -2.56 -2.85
C VAL A 177 14.17 -2.96 -3.84
N LYS A 178 15.05 -2.02 -4.21
CA LYS A 178 16.12 -2.29 -5.18
C LYS A 178 17.20 -3.25 -4.68
N ALA A 179 17.40 -3.33 -3.37
CA ALA A 179 18.29 -4.34 -2.77
C ALA A 179 17.74 -5.76 -2.90
N VAL A 180 16.41 -5.93 -2.96
CA VAL A 180 15.77 -7.24 -3.15
C VAL A 180 15.71 -7.59 -4.64
N LYS A 181 15.14 -6.68 -5.47
CA LYS A 181 14.98 -6.88 -6.92
C LYS A 181 15.23 -5.55 -7.64
N PRO A 182 16.41 -5.32 -8.22
CA PRO A 182 16.77 -4.02 -8.81
C PRO A 182 15.91 -3.61 -10.00
N TRP A 183 15.27 -4.56 -10.68
CA TRP A 183 14.39 -4.30 -11.83
C TRP A 183 12.97 -3.88 -11.47
N VAL A 184 12.51 -4.10 -10.23
CA VAL A 184 11.16 -3.72 -9.82
C VAL A 184 10.99 -2.21 -9.89
N ILE A 185 9.95 -1.76 -10.59
CA ILE A 185 9.64 -0.33 -10.77
C ILE A 185 9.11 0.25 -9.47
N LEU A 186 9.65 1.39 -9.04
CA LEU A 186 9.07 2.18 -7.95
C LEU A 186 8.40 3.42 -8.54
N SER A 187 7.12 3.59 -8.26
CA SER A 187 6.34 4.77 -8.67
C SER A 187 5.58 5.35 -7.49
N CYS A 188 5.14 6.60 -7.58
CA CYS A 188 4.39 7.25 -6.51
C CYS A 188 3.30 8.18 -7.05
N SER A 189 2.26 8.39 -6.24
CA SER A 189 1.20 9.38 -6.44
C SER A 189 1.22 10.37 -5.28
N PRO A 190 2.03 11.44 -5.36
CA PRO A 190 1.91 12.57 -4.46
C PRO A 190 0.67 13.40 -4.81
N ILE A 191 0.41 14.46 -4.04
CA ILE A 191 -0.69 15.38 -4.36
C ILE A 191 -0.44 16.08 -5.71
N GLY A 192 -1.50 16.20 -6.52
CA GLY A 192 -1.42 16.85 -7.83
C GLY A 192 -1.42 18.37 -7.80
N LYS A 193 -1.44 19.01 -6.63
CA LYS A 193 -1.37 20.46 -6.46
C LYS A 193 0.08 20.88 -6.16
N PHE A 194 0.68 21.60 -7.08
CA PHE A 194 2.08 22.05 -6.98
C PHE A 194 2.34 22.93 -5.75
N ASP A 195 1.35 23.75 -5.36
CA ASP A 195 1.45 24.71 -4.25
C ASP A 195 1.38 24.06 -2.86
N ASN A 196 1.09 22.76 -2.79
CA ASN A 196 1.00 22.00 -1.54
C ASN A 196 2.24 21.12 -1.26
N LEU A 197 3.28 21.30 -2.06
CA LEU A 197 4.57 20.62 -1.88
C LEU A 197 5.48 21.39 -0.94
#